data_63f46bf47463ec3be7988e3d68f87374
#
_entry.id   63f46bf47463ec3be7988e3d68f87374
#
_cell.length_a   1.000
_cell.length_b   1.000
_cell.length_c   1.000
_cell.angle_alpha   90.00
_cell.angle_beta   90.00
_cell.angle_gamma   90.00
#
_symmetry.space_group_name_H-M   'P 1'
#
loop_
_entity.id
_entity.type
_entity.pdbx_description
1 polymer ?
#
loop_
_entity_poly.entity_id
_entity_poly.type
_entity_poly.pdbx_seq_one_letter_code
_entity_poly.pdbx_strand_id
1 'polypeptide(L)'
;MGTHTFSDCLKKAKVKDSSDTERIYLALQGYNYGSGYIEWAIRNFGGYSKYNAQQFSDNKKQELNVSGYGDPSYVDHVMRYVGIIFRGGTNLNFNNLEAWVTRNPYAQAGLYGQCTWFAWGRFYELYGYDPGFSGDGSSCVKELVSAHPDKFERSSSPKAGAVFSAIGHNHVGIVITVKDNTLTVQEGNLDGITNTFQDAKKDW
;
A
#
# COMPACT_ATOMS: atom_id res chain seq x y z
N MET A 1 19.22 -12.19 27.46
CA MET A 1 18.64 -11.26 26.47
C MET A 1 17.21 -11.69 26.25
N GLY A 2 16.22 -10.87 26.65
CA GLY A 2 14.82 -11.19 26.41
C GLY A 2 14.49 -11.08 24.93
N THR A 3 13.90 -12.12 24.36
CA THR A 3 13.33 -12.09 23.01
C THR A 3 12.15 -11.15 23.02
N HIS A 4 12.34 -9.91 22.56
CA HIS A 4 11.24 -8.99 22.35
C HIS A 4 10.40 -9.54 21.20
N THR A 5 9.17 -9.93 21.49
CA THR A 5 8.22 -10.36 20.47
C THR A 5 7.69 -9.13 19.74
N PHE A 6 7.23 -9.28 18.50
CA PHE A 6 6.57 -8.20 17.79
C PHE A 6 5.32 -7.67 18.53
N SER A 7 4.65 -8.55 19.28
CA SER A 7 3.54 -8.18 20.18
C SER A 7 3.96 -7.14 21.23
N ASP A 8 5.16 -7.25 21.79
CA ASP A 8 5.65 -6.27 22.77
C ASP A 8 5.93 -4.91 22.12
N CYS A 9 6.45 -4.93 20.88
CA CYS A 9 6.64 -3.71 20.09
C CYS A 9 5.32 -3.02 19.76
N LEU A 10 4.27 -3.77 19.42
CA LEU A 10 2.92 -3.22 19.19
C LEU A 10 2.36 -2.53 20.44
N LYS A 11 2.48 -3.18 21.60
CA LYS A 11 2.07 -2.60 22.89
C LYS A 11 2.85 -1.33 23.21
N LYS A 12 4.18 -1.36 23.04
CA LYS A 12 5.07 -0.24 23.33
C LYS A 12 4.84 0.96 22.41
N ALA A 13 4.57 0.69 21.14
CA ALA A 13 4.17 1.69 20.15
C ALA A 13 2.75 2.21 20.38
N LYS A 14 1.96 1.59 21.28
CA LYS A 14 0.56 1.92 21.59
C LYS A 14 -0.34 1.82 20.35
N VAL A 15 -0.15 0.77 19.57
CA VAL A 15 -1.03 0.47 18.42
C VAL A 15 -2.44 0.20 18.93
N LYS A 16 -3.42 0.91 18.38
CA LYS A 16 -4.84 0.81 18.79
C LYS A 16 -5.54 -0.35 18.08
N ASP A 17 -5.35 -0.45 16.78
CA ASP A 17 -5.95 -1.46 15.93
C ASP A 17 -5.15 -1.61 14.62
N SER A 18 -5.63 -2.45 13.70
CA SER A 18 -4.96 -2.73 12.43
C SER A 18 -4.93 -1.56 11.44
N SER A 19 -5.69 -0.49 11.67
CA SER A 19 -5.69 0.73 10.85
C SER A 19 -4.70 1.79 11.35
N ASP A 20 -4.12 1.63 12.54
CA ASP A 20 -3.14 2.55 13.15
C ASP A 20 -1.75 2.39 12.51
N THR A 21 -1.69 2.69 11.22
CA THR A 21 -0.55 2.41 10.34
C THR A 21 0.74 3.05 10.83
N GLU A 22 0.69 4.28 11.31
CA GLU A 22 1.89 5.00 11.81
C GLU A 22 2.50 4.33 13.04
N ARG A 23 1.63 3.86 13.96
CA ARG A 23 2.08 3.14 15.14
C ARG A 23 2.54 1.72 14.81
N ILE A 24 1.94 1.09 13.80
CA ILE A 24 2.39 -0.21 13.28
C ILE A 24 3.79 -0.07 12.67
N TYR A 25 4.06 0.97 11.87
CA TYR A 25 5.39 1.23 11.31
C TYR A 25 6.44 1.46 12.40
N LEU A 26 6.07 2.21 13.44
CA LEU A 26 6.93 2.42 14.61
C LEU A 26 7.24 1.10 15.32
N ALA A 27 6.24 0.22 15.49
CA ALA A 27 6.42 -1.10 16.10
C ALA A 27 7.31 -2.01 15.23
N LEU A 28 7.12 -2.01 13.92
CA LEU A 28 7.94 -2.78 12.96
C LEU A 28 9.40 -2.36 13.03
N GLN A 29 9.68 -1.04 12.98
CA GLN A 29 11.05 -0.57 13.05
C GLN A 29 11.65 -0.84 14.45
N GLY A 30 10.84 -0.77 15.49
CA GLY A 30 11.24 -1.14 16.84
C GLY A 30 11.53 -2.63 17.01
N TYR A 31 10.85 -3.50 16.26
CA TYR A 31 11.17 -4.93 16.21
C TYR A 31 12.55 -5.18 15.56
N ASN A 32 12.85 -4.45 14.48
CA ASN A 32 14.14 -4.54 13.79
C ASN A 32 15.32 -4.00 14.62
N TYR A 33 15.14 -2.87 15.29
CA TYR A 33 16.22 -2.19 16.04
C TYR A 33 16.26 -2.49 17.54
N GLY A 34 15.26 -3.19 18.04
CA GLY A 34 15.00 -3.30 19.45
C GLY A 34 14.07 -2.19 19.95
N SER A 35 13.35 -2.49 21.05
CA SER A 35 12.28 -1.61 21.56
C SER A 35 12.74 -0.21 22.03
N GLY A 36 14.03 -0.01 22.22
CA GLY A 36 14.61 1.30 22.55
C GLY A 36 14.45 2.35 21.43
N TYR A 37 14.40 1.88 20.17
CA TYR A 37 14.07 2.76 19.04
C TYR A 37 12.71 3.41 19.18
N ILE A 38 11.69 2.67 19.64
CA ILE A 38 10.32 3.18 19.78
C ILE A 38 10.29 4.40 20.70
N GLU A 39 10.92 4.32 21.87
CA GLU A 39 10.98 5.42 22.82
C GLU A 39 11.78 6.61 22.30
N TRP A 40 12.91 6.32 21.67
CA TRP A 40 13.76 7.34 21.07
C TRP A 40 13.03 8.08 19.94
N ALA A 41 12.36 7.36 19.03
CA ALA A 41 11.62 7.94 17.91
C ALA A 41 10.43 8.78 18.37
N ILE A 42 9.67 8.31 19.38
CA ILE A 42 8.56 9.09 19.95
C ILE A 42 9.09 10.37 20.59
N ARG A 43 10.15 10.29 21.40
CA ARG A 43 10.69 11.44 22.15
C ARG A 43 11.24 12.53 21.25
N ASN A 44 11.95 12.14 20.19
CA ASN A 44 12.69 13.10 19.37
C ASN A 44 11.92 13.54 18.10
N PHE A 45 10.96 12.71 17.62
CA PHE A 45 10.29 12.92 16.31
C PHE A 45 8.78 12.70 16.35
N GLY A 46 8.21 12.30 17.47
CA GLY A 46 6.78 12.00 17.60
C GLY A 46 6.37 10.62 17.07
N GLY A 47 7.22 9.91 16.35
CA GLY A 47 6.92 8.60 15.76
C GLY A 47 7.96 8.15 14.74
N TYR A 48 7.57 7.21 13.89
CA TYR A 48 8.41 6.66 12.82
C TYR A 48 8.51 7.61 11.61
N SER A 49 9.71 7.66 11.02
CA SER A 49 9.94 8.12 9.65
C SER A 49 11.17 7.38 9.07
N LYS A 50 11.26 7.30 7.73
CA LYS A 50 12.46 6.75 7.07
C LYS A 50 13.73 7.51 7.46
N TYR A 51 13.61 8.81 7.62
CA TYR A 51 14.72 9.67 8.04
C TYR A 51 15.23 9.28 9.44
N ASN A 52 14.35 9.16 10.43
CA ASN A 52 14.80 8.83 11.78
C ASN A 52 15.23 7.36 11.93
N ALA A 53 14.69 6.46 11.12
CA ALA A 53 15.17 5.08 11.04
C ALA A 53 16.63 5.04 10.55
N GLN A 54 16.94 5.78 9.48
CA GLN A 54 18.32 5.90 8.99
C GLN A 54 19.24 6.54 10.04
N GLN A 55 18.83 7.64 10.63
CA GLN A 55 19.61 8.35 11.65
C GLN A 55 19.91 7.48 12.87
N PHE A 56 18.93 6.68 13.34
CA PHE A 56 19.15 5.76 14.48
C PHE A 56 20.18 4.68 14.12
N SER A 57 20.09 4.10 12.91
CA SER A 57 21.07 3.13 12.42
C SER A 57 22.48 3.72 12.40
N ASP A 58 22.63 4.92 11.83
CA ASP A 58 23.94 5.58 11.73
C ASP A 58 24.53 5.94 13.09
N ASN A 59 23.72 6.43 14.02
CA ASN A 59 24.15 6.68 15.39
C ASN A 59 24.60 5.38 16.08
N LYS A 60 23.86 4.29 15.90
CA LYS A 60 24.21 2.99 16.49
C LYS A 60 25.47 2.36 15.86
N LYS A 61 25.68 2.54 14.56
CA LYS A 61 26.94 2.14 13.90
C LYS A 61 28.15 2.83 14.53
N GLN A 62 28.03 4.14 14.76
CA GLN A 62 29.10 4.92 15.40
C GLN A 62 29.30 4.52 16.86
N GLU A 63 28.22 4.41 17.64
CA GLU A 63 28.28 4.05 19.05
C GLU A 63 28.93 2.67 19.29
N LEU A 64 28.59 1.70 18.44
CA LEU A 64 29.04 0.31 18.56
C LEU A 64 30.29 0.00 17.75
N ASN A 65 30.77 0.95 16.94
CA ASN A 65 31.88 0.79 16.00
C ASN A 65 31.72 -0.43 15.06
N VAL A 66 30.53 -0.50 14.43
CA VAL A 66 30.16 -1.58 13.50
C VAL A 66 29.81 -1.01 12.11
N SER A 67 29.95 -1.83 11.06
CA SER A 67 29.66 -1.43 9.69
C SER A 67 28.16 -1.43 9.35
N GLY A 68 27.33 -2.13 10.12
CA GLY A 68 25.88 -2.23 9.91
C GLY A 68 25.12 -2.32 11.23
N TYR A 69 23.91 -1.77 11.27
CA TYR A 69 23.01 -1.90 12.40
C TYR A 69 21.56 -1.95 11.92
N GLY A 70 20.97 -3.12 11.97
CA GLY A 70 19.60 -3.37 11.51
C GLY A 70 19.37 -2.97 10.05
N ASP A 71 18.11 -2.84 9.69
CA ASP A 71 17.68 -2.42 8.35
C ASP A 71 16.86 -1.13 8.42
N PRO A 72 17.40 0.02 7.95
CA PRO A 72 16.63 1.29 7.93
C PRO A 72 15.36 1.25 7.07
N SER A 73 15.32 0.35 6.09
CA SER A 73 14.18 0.15 5.20
C SER A 73 13.27 -1.01 5.62
N TYR A 74 13.43 -1.52 6.84
CA TYR A 74 12.70 -2.71 7.32
C TYR A 74 11.18 -2.58 7.17
N VAL A 75 10.62 -1.42 7.47
CA VAL A 75 9.19 -1.15 7.30
C VAL A 75 8.76 -1.35 5.85
N ASP A 76 9.49 -0.78 4.90
CA ASP A 76 9.19 -0.95 3.47
C ASP A 76 9.32 -2.41 3.03
N HIS A 77 10.35 -3.10 3.53
CA HIS A 77 10.59 -4.51 3.22
C HIS A 77 9.49 -5.43 3.77
N VAL A 78 8.96 -5.16 4.96
CA VAL A 78 7.84 -5.92 5.52
C VAL A 78 6.53 -5.54 4.85
N MET A 79 6.27 -4.23 4.69
CA MET A 79 4.99 -3.73 4.20
C MET A 79 4.71 -4.13 2.74
N ARG A 80 5.72 -4.47 1.94
CA ARG A 80 5.50 -5.06 0.61
C ARG A 80 4.77 -6.42 0.64
N TYR A 81 4.84 -7.15 1.77
CA TYR A 81 4.18 -8.44 1.96
C TYR A 81 2.89 -8.32 2.77
N VAL A 82 2.71 -7.21 3.46
CA VAL A 82 1.48 -6.90 4.19
C VAL A 82 0.52 -6.31 3.17
N GLY A 83 -0.29 -7.18 2.57
CA GLY A 83 -1.33 -6.73 1.65
C GLY A 83 -2.22 -5.67 2.28
N ILE A 84 -2.94 -4.97 1.45
CA ILE A 84 -3.87 -3.84 1.65
C ILE A 84 -4.83 -3.94 2.83
N ILE A 85 -4.93 -5.07 3.50
CA ILE A 85 -5.77 -5.29 4.70
C ILE A 85 -5.62 -4.14 5.72
N PHE A 86 -4.49 -3.44 5.73
CA PHE A 86 -4.25 -2.31 6.64
C PHE A 86 -4.65 -0.93 6.10
N ARG A 87 -4.99 -0.78 4.82
CA ARG A 87 -5.26 0.53 4.20
C ARG A 87 -6.70 0.79 3.78
N GLY A 88 -7.68 0.18 4.42
CA GLY A 88 -9.05 0.62 4.22
C GLY A 88 -10.07 -0.43 3.82
N GLY A 89 -9.77 -1.72 3.88
CA GLY A 89 -10.77 -2.76 3.62
C GLY A 89 -11.44 -2.60 2.25
N THR A 90 -12.74 -2.83 2.20
CA THR A 90 -13.56 -2.64 0.99
C THR A 90 -14.05 -1.22 0.79
N ASN A 91 -13.90 -0.34 1.79
CA ASN A 91 -14.44 1.02 1.73
C ASN A 91 -13.66 1.91 0.76
N LEU A 92 -14.39 2.63 -0.06
CA LEU A 92 -13.88 3.62 -1.00
C LEU A 92 -14.02 5.03 -0.41
N ASN A 93 -13.03 5.87 -0.61
CA ASN A 93 -13.06 7.27 -0.20
C ASN A 93 -13.09 8.19 -1.42
N PHE A 94 -14.23 8.36 -2.02
CA PHE A 94 -14.42 9.28 -3.16
C PHE A 94 -14.19 10.77 -2.84
N ASN A 95 -13.95 11.13 -1.58
CA ASN A 95 -13.51 12.48 -1.22
C ASN A 95 -12.01 12.69 -1.48
N ASN A 96 -11.25 11.61 -1.71
CA ASN A 96 -9.86 11.71 -2.18
C ASN A 96 -9.85 12.10 -3.67
N LEU A 97 -10.03 13.39 -3.95
CA LEU A 97 -10.09 13.90 -5.32
C LEU A 97 -8.79 13.71 -6.10
N GLU A 98 -7.65 13.55 -5.44
CA GLU A 98 -6.40 13.22 -6.13
C GLU A 98 -6.49 11.84 -6.82
N ALA A 99 -7.01 10.85 -6.11
CA ALA A 99 -7.17 9.49 -6.63
C ALA A 99 -8.23 9.40 -7.75
N TRP A 100 -9.34 10.11 -7.58
CA TRP A 100 -10.51 9.87 -8.40
C TRP A 100 -10.74 10.89 -9.52
N VAL A 101 -10.09 12.06 -9.44
CA VAL A 101 -10.30 13.16 -10.39
C VAL A 101 -8.98 13.75 -10.89
N THR A 102 -8.21 14.41 -9.98
CA THR A 102 -7.18 15.35 -10.42
C THR A 102 -5.90 14.72 -10.93
N ARG A 103 -5.51 13.55 -10.40
CA ARG A 103 -4.32 12.81 -10.85
C ARG A 103 -4.63 11.61 -11.74
N ASN A 104 -5.88 11.18 -11.75
CA ASN A 104 -6.30 10.01 -12.50
C ASN A 104 -6.36 10.32 -14.02
N PRO A 105 -5.50 9.70 -14.85
CA PRO A 105 -5.45 10.01 -16.28
C PRO A 105 -6.74 9.65 -17.02
N TYR A 106 -7.44 8.64 -16.55
CA TYR A 106 -8.72 8.23 -17.13
C TYR A 106 -9.84 9.23 -16.79
N ALA A 107 -9.81 9.83 -15.59
CA ALA A 107 -10.71 10.93 -15.24
C ALA A 107 -10.47 12.15 -16.13
N GLN A 108 -9.20 12.49 -16.38
CA GLN A 108 -8.82 13.59 -17.27
C GLN A 108 -9.26 13.35 -18.72
N ALA A 109 -9.33 12.07 -19.13
CA ALA A 109 -9.87 11.66 -20.42
C ALA A 109 -11.41 11.51 -20.44
N GLY A 110 -12.11 11.81 -19.34
CA GLY A 110 -13.57 11.68 -19.24
C GLY A 110 -14.09 10.24 -19.12
N LEU A 111 -13.25 9.30 -18.73
CA LEU A 111 -13.56 7.87 -18.67
C LEU A 111 -14.00 7.42 -17.27
N TYR A 112 -14.81 8.23 -16.60
CA TYR A 112 -15.36 7.91 -15.29
C TYR A 112 -16.21 6.63 -15.32
N GLY A 113 -16.09 5.81 -14.29
CA GLY A 113 -16.79 4.52 -14.17
C GLY A 113 -16.10 3.36 -14.90
N GLN A 114 -15.15 3.60 -15.80
CA GLN A 114 -14.42 2.55 -16.50
C GLN A 114 -13.54 1.73 -15.52
N CYS A 115 -13.28 0.46 -15.86
CA CYS A 115 -12.46 -0.42 -15.03
C CYS A 115 -11.05 0.14 -14.78
N THR A 116 -10.45 0.79 -15.77
CA THR A 116 -9.14 1.43 -15.67
C THR A 116 -9.17 2.66 -14.76
N TRP A 117 -10.19 3.51 -14.86
CA TRP A 117 -10.40 4.63 -13.95
C TRP A 117 -10.51 4.15 -12.51
N PHE A 118 -11.32 3.12 -12.29
CA PHE A 118 -11.53 2.55 -10.97
C PHE A 118 -10.23 1.94 -10.40
N ALA A 119 -9.56 1.08 -11.18
CA ALA A 119 -8.34 0.42 -10.74
C ALA A 119 -7.22 1.41 -10.41
N TRP A 120 -7.07 2.48 -11.19
CA TRP A 120 -6.11 3.55 -10.93
C TRP A 120 -6.43 4.29 -9.63
N GLY A 121 -7.67 4.75 -9.48
CA GLY A 121 -8.13 5.47 -8.29
C GLY A 121 -8.00 4.63 -7.03
N ARG A 122 -8.42 3.37 -7.10
CA ARG A 122 -8.31 2.44 -5.97
C ARG A 122 -6.87 2.12 -5.62
N PHE A 123 -6.02 1.92 -6.60
CA PHE A 123 -4.58 1.74 -6.36
C PHE A 123 -3.98 2.96 -5.63
N TYR A 124 -4.30 4.17 -6.10
CA TYR A 124 -3.81 5.40 -5.48
C TYR A 124 -4.29 5.54 -4.02
N GLU A 125 -5.54 5.19 -3.72
CA GLU A 125 -6.03 5.16 -2.33
C GLU A 125 -5.25 4.18 -1.45
N LEU A 126 -4.95 3.01 -2.00
CA LEU A 126 -4.32 1.94 -1.25
C LEU A 126 -2.82 2.17 -1.04
N TYR A 127 -2.14 2.67 -2.05
CA TYR A 127 -0.67 2.78 -2.06
C TYR A 127 -0.16 4.21 -1.89
N GLY A 128 -0.98 5.23 -2.15
CA GLY A 128 -0.65 6.64 -1.98
C GLY A 128 0.25 7.22 -3.07
N TYR A 129 0.39 6.54 -4.22
CA TYR A 129 1.16 7.03 -5.36
C TYR A 129 0.60 6.51 -6.70
N ASP A 130 1.06 7.11 -7.80
CA ASP A 130 0.66 6.77 -9.16
C ASP A 130 1.06 5.33 -9.50
N PRO A 131 0.13 4.47 -9.98
CA PRO A 131 0.47 3.13 -10.43
C PRO A 131 1.34 3.09 -11.71
N GLY A 132 1.42 4.18 -12.44
CA GLY A 132 2.20 4.27 -13.68
C GLY A 132 1.54 3.61 -14.90
N PHE A 133 0.25 3.29 -14.83
CA PHE A 133 -0.49 2.80 -16.00
C PHE A 133 -1.50 3.83 -16.51
N SER A 134 -1.63 3.90 -17.83
CA SER A 134 -2.57 4.78 -18.53
C SER A 134 -3.17 4.13 -19.79
N GLY A 135 -2.83 2.88 -20.05
CA GLY A 135 -3.32 2.10 -21.17
C GLY A 135 -4.63 1.37 -20.88
N ASP A 136 -4.93 0.39 -21.72
CA ASP A 136 -6.11 -0.45 -21.59
C ASP A 136 -6.04 -1.42 -20.41
N GLY A 137 -7.18 -1.95 -19.97
CA GLY A 137 -7.25 -2.88 -18.84
C GLY A 137 -6.33 -4.10 -18.97
N SER A 138 -6.13 -4.60 -20.20
CA SER A 138 -5.21 -5.70 -20.48
C SER A 138 -3.73 -5.36 -20.32
N SER A 139 -3.35 -4.07 -20.40
CA SER A 139 -1.96 -3.59 -20.30
C SER A 139 -1.58 -3.13 -18.90
N CYS A 140 -2.56 -2.78 -18.04
CA CYS A 140 -2.32 -2.13 -16.75
C CYS A 140 -1.31 -2.87 -15.85
N VAL A 141 -1.40 -4.19 -15.73
CA VAL A 141 -0.44 -4.98 -14.91
C VAL A 141 0.97 -4.90 -15.48
N LYS A 142 1.13 -4.93 -16.80
CA LYS A 142 2.44 -4.82 -17.44
C LYS A 142 3.04 -3.43 -17.20
N GLU A 143 2.23 -2.39 -17.35
CA GLU A 143 2.64 -1.00 -17.15
C GLU A 143 3.02 -0.74 -15.68
N LEU A 144 2.20 -1.20 -14.71
CA LEU A 144 2.49 -1.13 -13.28
C LEU A 144 3.87 -1.74 -12.94
N VAL A 145 4.13 -2.96 -13.41
CA VAL A 145 5.41 -3.63 -13.15
C VAL A 145 6.57 -2.91 -13.84
N SER A 146 6.35 -2.34 -15.02
CA SER A 146 7.38 -1.55 -15.72
C SER A 146 7.68 -0.23 -15.01
N ALA A 147 6.67 0.42 -14.43
CA ALA A 147 6.82 1.68 -13.69
C ALA A 147 7.46 1.48 -12.30
N HIS A 148 7.23 0.34 -11.67
CA HIS A 148 7.67 0.04 -10.30
C HIS A 148 8.29 -1.36 -10.18
N PRO A 149 9.36 -1.68 -10.92
CA PRO A 149 9.95 -3.02 -10.96
C PRO A 149 10.58 -3.46 -9.63
N ASP A 150 10.89 -2.52 -8.76
CA ASP A 150 11.40 -2.74 -7.41
C ASP A 150 10.31 -3.11 -6.39
N LYS A 151 9.02 -2.89 -6.74
CA LYS A 151 7.88 -3.05 -5.83
C LYS A 151 6.89 -4.11 -6.26
N PHE A 152 6.77 -4.34 -7.56
CA PHE A 152 5.78 -5.24 -8.14
C PHE A 152 6.41 -6.21 -9.12
N GLU A 153 5.88 -7.41 -9.14
CA GLU A 153 6.20 -8.48 -10.10
C GLU A 153 4.92 -9.10 -10.66
N ARG A 154 5.02 -9.70 -11.83
CA ARG A 154 3.92 -10.49 -12.37
C ARG A 154 3.89 -11.85 -11.69
N SER A 155 2.70 -12.28 -11.27
CA SER A 155 2.49 -13.58 -10.64
C SER A 155 1.16 -14.19 -11.10
N SER A 156 1.11 -15.51 -11.13
CA SER A 156 -0.13 -16.29 -11.27
C SER A 156 -0.81 -16.58 -9.92
N SER A 157 -0.15 -16.22 -8.81
CA SER A 157 -0.68 -16.41 -7.46
C SER A 157 -1.25 -15.10 -6.95
N PRO A 158 -2.59 -14.93 -6.93
CA PRO A 158 -3.21 -13.69 -6.51
C PRO A 158 -2.98 -13.42 -5.02
N LYS A 159 -2.80 -12.15 -4.69
CA LYS A 159 -2.67 -11.67 -3.30
C LYS A 159 -3.60 -10.47 -3.10
N ALA A 160 -4.09 -10.29 -1.88
CA ALA A 160 -4.83 -9.07 -1.54
C ALA A 160 -3.98 -7.84 -1.88
N GLY A 161 -4.60 -6.87 -2.57
CA GLY A 161 -3.96 -5.68 -3.07
C GLY A 161 -3.39 -5.76 -4.48
N ALA A 162 -3.28 -6.94 -5.04
CA ALA A 162 -2.78 -7.06 -6.40
C ALA A 162 -3.73 -6.39 -7.39
N VAL A 163 -3.15 -5.71 -8.38
CA VAL A 163 -3.85 -5.36 -9.61
C VAL A 163 -3.91 -6.62 -10.47
N PHE A 164 -5.05 -6.95 -11.01
CA PHE A 164 -5.18 -8.01 -12.00
C PHE A 164 -5.63 -7.47 -13.36
N SER A 165 -5.15 -8.06 -14.44
CA SER A 165 -5.71 -7.91 -15.77
C SER A 165 -6.31 -9.24 -16.20
N ALA A 166 -7.56 -9.25 -16.66
CA ALA A 166 -8.23 -10.47 -17.08
C ALA A 166 -7.68 -10.98 -18.41
N ILE A 167 -7.24 -12.23 -18.42
CA ILE A 167 -6.71 -12.87 -19.64
C ILE A 167 -7.84 -13.03 -20.66
N GLY A 168 -7.61 -12.56 -21.88
CA GLY A 168 -8.59 -12.63 -22.98
C GLY A 168 -9.70 -11.58 -22.90
N HIS A 169 -9.69 -10.71 -21.89
CA HIS A 169 -10.62 -9.59 -21.75
C HIS A 169 -9.85 -8.30 -21.52
N ASN A 170 -10.35 -7.20 -22.05
CA ASN A 170 -9.77 -5.89 -21.81
C ASN A 170 -10.29 -5.30 -20.48
N HIS A 171 -9.95 -5.94 -19.37
CA HIS A 171 -10.49 -5.61 -18.06
C HIS A 171 -9.39 -5.63 -16.97
N VAL A 172 -9.57 -4.79 -15.94
CA VAL A 172 -8.64 -4.63 -14.81
C VAL A 172 -9.42 -4.35 -13.53
N GLY A 173 -8.87 -4.81 -12.41
CA GLY A 173 -9.41 -4.54 -11.09
C GLY A 173 -8.39 -4.79 -9.99
N ILE A 174 -8.85 -4.75 -8.75
CA ILE A 174 -8.03 -4.92 -7.54
C ILE A 174 -8.53 -6.13 -6.75
N VAL A 175 -7.61 -7.01 -6.37
CA VAL A 175 -7.91 -8.14 -5.48
C VAL A 175 -8.01 -7.62 -4.04
N ILE A 176 -9.12 -7.84 -3.38
CA ILE A 176 -9.36 -7.39 -1.99
C ILE A 176 -9.04 -8.50 -1.01
N THR A 177 -9.52 -9.72 -1.26
CA THR A 177 -9.20 -10.88 -0.42
C THR A 177 -8.96 -12.13 -1.26
N VAL A 178 -8.17 -13.04 -0.70
CA VAL A 178 -7.99 -14.40 -1.22
C VAL A 178 -8.29 -15.35 -0.07
N LYS A 179 -9.33 -16.13 -0.18
CA LYS A 179 -9.73 -17.09 0.85
C LYS A 179 -10.27 -18.38 0.20
N ASP A 180 -9.77 -19.51 0.62
CA ASP A 180 -10.25 -20.84 0.21
C ASP A 180 -10.45 -20.98 -1.31
N ASN A 181 -9.45 -20.53 -2.09
CA ASN A 181 -9.47 -20.51 -3.55
C ASN A 181 -10.52 -19.55 -4.17
N THR A 182 -11.10 -18.67 -3.36
CA THR A 182 -12.06 -17.64 -3.79
C THR A 182 -11.40 -16.27 -3.75
N LEU A 183 -11.57 -15.49 -4.82
CA LEU A 183 -11.14 -14.10 -4.89
C LEU A 183 -12.34 -13.19 -4.66
N THR A 184 -12.17 -12.22 -3.76
CA THR A 184 -13.03 -11.03 -3.74
C THR A 184 -12.26 -9.92 -4.43
N VAL A 185 -12.89 -9.30 -5.41
CA VAL A 185 -12.28 -8.22 -6.21
C VAL A 185 -13.14 -6.96 -6.15
N GLN A 186 -12.51 -5.84 -6.44
CA GLN A 186 -13.20 -4.58 -6.75
C GLN A 186 -12.82 -4.17 -8.16
N GLU A 187 -13.81 -3.81 -8.95
CA GLU A 187 -13.65 -3.48 -10.36
C GLU A 187 -14.76 -2.51 -10.81
N GLY A 188 -14.51 -1.71 -11.82
CA GLY A 188 -15.49 -0.79 -12.40
C GLY A 188 -16.03 -1.30 -13.75
N ASN A 189 -17.00 -0.57 -14.29
CA ASN A 189 -17.56 -0.82 -15.64
C ASN A 189 -18.28 -2.18 -15.81
N LEU A 190 -19.04 -2.57 -14.81
CA LEU A 190 -19.84 -3.81 -14.89
C LEU A 190 -21.01 -3.67 -15.88
N ASP A 191 -21.46 -2.45 -16.14
CA ASP A 191 -22.55 -2.14 -17.07
C ASP A 191 -22.07 -1.70 -18.47
N GLY A 192 -20.75 -1.47 -18.66
CA GLY A 192 -20.17 -1.01 -19.92
C GLY A 192 -20.40 0.47 -20.23
N ILE A 193 -20.91 1.26 -19.30
CA ILE A 193 -21.27 2.66 -19.50
C ILE A 193 -20.18 3.59 -18.97
N THR A 194 -19.86 4.66 -19.72
CA THR A 194 -19.01 5.75 -19.22
C THR A 194 -19.89 6.79 -18.54
N ASN A 195 -19.60 7.07 -17.27
CA ASN A 195 -20.42 7.90 -16.41
C ASN A 195 -19.79 9.28 -16.16
N THR A 196 -20.54 10.18 -15.52
CA THR A 196 -19.97 11.31 -14.82
C THR A 196 -19.34 10.83 -13.51
N PHE A 197 -18.47 11.64 -12.92
CA PHE A 197 -17.91 11.29 -11.59
C PHE A 197 -19.01 11.11 -10.52
N GLN A 198 -20.08 11.90 -10.60
CA GLN A 198 -21.20 11.81 -9.64
C GLN A 198 -22.02 10.52 -9.81
N ASP A 199 -22.18 10.04 -11.04
CA ASP A 199 -22.88 8.77 -11.30
C ASP A 199 -21.99 7.58 -10.99
N ALA A 200 -20.74 7.61 -11.42
CA ALA A 200 -19.77 6.55 -11.12
C ALA A 200 -19.62 6.24 -9.62
N LYS A 201 -19.84 7.23 -8.73
CA LYS A 201 -19.84 7.01 -7.29
C LYS A 201 -21.04 6.25 -6.75
N LYS A 202 -22.14 6.18 -7.48
CA LYS A 202 -23.37 5.51 -7.04
C LYS A 202 -23.31 4.00 -7.25
N ASP A 203 -22.37 3.53 -8.03
CA ASP A 203 -22.18 2.10 -8.34
C ASP A 203 -21.50 1.33 -7.21
N TRP A 204 -21.16 2.02 -6.08
CA TRP A 204 -20.37 1.48 -4.95
C TRP A 204 -21.03 1.68 -3.57
#